data_ac387d5d44f797ebb5669111e283a13e
#
_entry.id   ac387d5d44f797ebb5669111e283a13e
#
_cell.length_a   1.000
_cell.length_b   1.000
_cell.length_c   1.000
_cell.angle_alpha   90.00
_cell.angle_beta   90.00
_cell.angle_gamma   90.00
#
_symmetry.space_group_name_H-M   'P 1'
#
loop_
_entity.id
_entity.type
_entity.pdbx_description
1 polymer ?
#
loop_
_entity_poly.entity_id
_entity_poly.type
_entity_poly.pdbx_seq_one_letter_code
_entity_poly.pdbx_strand_id
1 'polypeptide(L)'
;MTYENIKVNSVPSITWNWLKSNNDTISVKADFTIKNADIKALPKGVTISNQKAPDSIPQIQSGTFNRSNPKVKDNRKPDGSIAEKREYQKLTDGKHPLIELMDQVDPNGQYITIEGKLDQPLILNYDFQNSSISRQLIHAKAGSQSTVIFIYTGDADTSLFQTKVYAEANSSINIVKVQLLGNSTLQLDDTGITTDDSAKTQFTLIELGGQHIDSGLHVNLNGRESQFNANVAYICKDKQYLDMNHIVYHYGKKTVCDMQVHGTIKDDATKVYRGTLDFKNGCRSANGNEFEETLILSPTTMNKSFPIILCDEDDIQGEHGSTIGKLGSDLLFYMQTRGICKEAAEKIMAIARVQAVMDTIPDEETKALINSYLDKNEEE
;
A
#
# COMPACT_ATOMS: atom_id res chain seq x y z
N MET A 1 -3.27 23.63 -14.50
CA MET A 1 -2.70 24.13 -13.23
C MET A 1 -1.65 23.13 -12.79
N THR A 2 -0.51 23.55 -12.25
CA THR A 2 0.52 22.62 -11.74
C THR A 2 0.54 22.70 -10.22
N TYR A 3 0.53 21.57 -9.56
CA TYR A 3 0.72 21.45 -8.12
C TYR A 3 2.19 21.09 -7.89
N GLU A 4 2.94 21.97 -7.22
CA GLU A 4 4.37 21.78 -7.02
C GLU A 4 4.69 21.55 -5.53
N ASN A 5 5.74 20.74 -5.29
CA ASN A 5 6.24 20.47 -3.94
C ASN A 5 5.18 19.89 -2.98
N ILE A 6 4.32 19.02 -3.49
CA ILE A 6 3.30 18.35 -2.68
C ILE A 6 3.95 17.24 -1.88
N LYS A 7 3.73 17.25 -0.57
CA LYS A 7 4.19 16.19 0.33
C LYS A 7 3.18 15.05 0.35
N VAL A 8 3.65 13.85 0.08
CA VAL A 8 2.87 12.60 0.11
C VAL A 8 3.55 11.58 1.02
N ASN A 9 2.89 10.49 1.31
CA ASN A 9 3.43 9.39 2.13
C ASN A 9 4.04 9.84 3.46
N SER A 10 3.37 10.75 4.18
CA SER A 10 3.89 11.28 5.44
C SER A 10 3.79 10.27 6.58
N VAL A 11 4.85 10.15 7.38
CA VAL A 11 4.86 9.31 8.58
C VAL A 11 4.15 9.99 9.77
N PRO A 12 3.58 9.22 10.72
CA PRO A 12 2.87 9.79 11.87
C PRO A 12 3.81 10.45 12.90
N SER A 13 5.11 10.15 12.84
CA SER A 13 6.10 10.72 13.74
C SER A 13 7.29 11.28 12.95
N ILE A 14 7.69 12.52 13.22
CA ILE A 14 8.83 13.18 12.55
C ILE A 14 10.14 12.66 13.16
N THR A 15 10.50 11.41 12.87
CA THR A 15 11.70 10.76 13.36
C THR A 15 12.91 10.91 12.43
N TRP A 16 12.66 11.04 11.12
CA TRP A 16 13.69 11.00 10.07
C TRP A 16 13.89 12.36 9.38
N ASN A 17 13.62 13.46 10.08
CA ASN A 17 13.63 14.80 9.51
C ASN A 17 14.99 15.21 8.93
N TRP A 18 16.08 14.87 9.60
CA TRP A 18 17.44 15.15 9.14
C TRP A 18 17.84 14.35 7.89
N LEU A 19 17.24 13.17 7.67
CA LEU A 19 17.41 12.37 6.45
C LEU A 19 16.44 12.79 5.33
N LYS A 20 15.52 13.73 5.58
CA LYS A 20 14.44 14.13 4.66
C LYS A 20 13.60 12.95 4.19
N SER A 21 13.35 11.97 5.06
CA SER A 21 12.67 10.70 4.75
C SER A 21 11.31 10.56 5.42
N ASN A 22 10.76 11.65 5.99
CA ASN A 22 9.43 11.63 6.63
C ASN A 22 8.25 11.67 5.64
N ASN A 23 8.52 11.98 4.39
CA ASN A 23 7.55 12.04 3.29
C ASN A 23 8.31 11.99 1.97
N ASP A 24 7.58 11.77 0.87
CA ASP A 24 8.05 12.14 -0.46
C ASP A 24 7.53 13.50 -0.89
N THR A 25 8.10 14.09 -1.95
CA THR A 25 7.73 15.40 -2.48
C THR A 25 7.64 15.32 -3.99
N ILE A 26 6.45 15.54 -4.50
CA ILE A 26 6.13 15.39 -5.92
C ILE A 26 5.57 16.68 -6.52
N SER A 27 5.51 16.73 -7.85
CA SER A 27 4.80 17.76 -8.61
C SER A 27 3.92 17.11 -9.65
N VAL A 28 2.66 17.53 -9.73
CA VAL A 28 1.66 17.00 -10.68
C VAL A 28 1.03 18.12 -11.51
N LYS A 29 0.74 17.84 -12.77
CA LYS A 29 -0.02 18.73 -13.65
C LYS A 29 -1.51 18.45 -13.47
N ALA A 30 -2.31 19.49 -13.35
CA ALA A 30 -3.76 19.38 -13.21
C ALA A 30 -4.47 19.38 -14.55
N ASP A 31 -4.40 18.28 -15.26
CA ASP A 31 -5.20 18.01 -16.45
C ASP A 31 -5.61 16.53 -16.40
N PHE A 32 -6.64 16.28 -15.61
CA PHE A 32 -7.06 14.92 -15.28
C PHE A 32 -8.44 14.63 -15.80
N THR A 33 -8.62 13.42 -16.32
CA THR A 33 -9.92 12.83 -16.62
C THR A 33 -10.31 11.80 -15.56
N ILE A 34 -11.60 11.56 -15.41
CA ILE A 34 -12.08 10.47 -14.53
C ILE A 34 -11.84 9.15 -15.28
N LYS A 35 -11.20 8.20 -14.59
CA LYS A 35 -11.06 6.83 -15.10
C LYS A 35 -11.82 5.87 -14.18
N ASN A 36 -12.88 5.29 -14.71
CA ASN A 36 -13.61 4.20 -14.06
C ASN A 36 -13.05 2.85 -14.49
N ALA A 37 -13.28 1.83 -13.65
CA ALA A 37 -12.91 0.46 -13.96
C ALA A 37 -13.64 -0.07 -15.19
N ASP A 38 -12.95 -0.85 -16.00
CA ASP A 38 -13.55 -1.80 -16.94
C ASP A 38 -13.82 -3.12 -16.19
N ILE A 39 -15.11 -3.51 -16.14
CA ILE A 39 -15.60 -4.65 -15.39
C ILE A 39 -16.20 -5.68 -16.34
N LYS A 40 -15.48 -6.78 -16.57
CA LYS A 40 -15.94 -7.84 -17.47
C LYS A 40 -17.18 -8.57 -16.96
N ALA A 41 -17.26 -8.81 -15.67
CA ALA A 41 -18.37 -9.49 -15.03
C ALA A 41 -18.63 -8.93 -13.63
N LEU A 42 -19.89 -8.66 -13.30
CA LEU A 42 -20.29 -8.19 -11.98
C LEU A 42 -20.80 -9.40 -11.16
N PRO A 43 -20.08 -9.81 -10.08
CA PRO A 43 -20.52 -10.92 -9.24
C PRO A 43 -21.86 -10.64 -8.57
N LYS A 44 -22.63 -11.69 -8.31
CA LYS A 44 -23.86 -11.57 -7.54
C LYS A 44 -23.55 -11.07 -6.13
N GLY A 45 -24.31 -10.09 -5.65
CA GLY A 45 -24.08 -9.46 -4.34
C GLY A 45 -23.21 -8.19 -4.41
N VAL A 46 -22.75 -7.80 -5.60
CA VAL A 46 -22.05 -6.53 -5.81
C VAL A 46 -22.99 -5.50 -6.44
N THR A 47 -22.95 -4.29 -5.89
CA THR A 47 -23.62 -3.13 -6.49
C THR A 47 -22.64 -1.99 -6.63
N ILE A 48 -22.65 -1.31 -7.78
CA ILE A 48 -21.79 -0.16 -8.07
C ILE A 48 -22.66 1.05 -8.38
N SER A 49 -22.34 2.16 -7.74
CA SER A 49 -23.05 3.44 -7.90
C SER A 49 -22.07 4.60 -7.95
N ASN A 50 -22.38 5.61 -8.74
CA ASN A 50 -21.64 6.89 -8.74
C ASN A 50 -22.30 7.94 -7.82
N GLN A 51 -23.22 7.52 -6.97
CA GLN A 51 -23.83 8.40 -5.97
C GLN A 51 -22.94 8.50 -4.73
N LYS A 52 -23.09 9.60 -4.00
CA LYS A 52 -22.43 9.78 -2.71
C LYS A 52 -22.73 8.59 -1.79
N ALA A 53 -21.71 8.07 -1.15
CA ALA A 53 -21.85 7.03 -0.13
C ALA A 53 -22.73 7.53 1.05
N PRO A 54 -23.43 6.63 1.73
CA PRO A 54 -24.23 6.98 2.91
C PRO A 54 -23.38 7.65 4.00
N ASP A 55 -23.95 8.63 4.69
CA ASP A 55 -23.28 9.34 5.79
C ASP A 55 -23.01 8.43 7.02
N SER A 56 -23.58 7.23 7.05
CA SER A 56 -23.30 6.20 8.06
C SER A 56 -21.93 5.51 7.89
N ILE A 57 -21.28 5.68 6.74
CA ILE A 57 -19.93 5.17 6.52
C ILE A 57 -18.94 6.01 7.34
N PRO A 58 -18.07 5.40 8.16
CA PRO A 58 -17.08 6.14 8.92
C PRO A 58 -16.09 6.86 7.98
N GLN A 59 -15.48 7.94 8.47
CA GLN A 59 -14.40 8.59 7.75
C GLN A 59 -13.20 7.64 7.67
N ILE A 60 -12.76 7.34 6.45
CA ILE A 60 -11.62 6.48 6.16
C ILE A 60 -10.45 7.36 5.72
N GLN A 61 -9.34 7.27 6.43
CA GLN A 61 -8.15 8.09 6.19
C GLN A 61 -7.34 7.58 5.00
N SER A 62 -6.51 8.47 4.45
CA SER A 62 -5.64 8.19 3.30
C SER A 62 -4.26 7.73 3.77
N GLY A 63 -3.66 6.80 3.02
CA GLY A 63 -2.27 6.40 3.18
C GLY A 63 -1.30 7.37 2.51
N THR A 64 -1.50 7.63 1.22
CA THR A 64 -0.64 8.50 0.40
C THR A 64 -0.94 9.97 0.60
N PHE A 65 -2.23 10.36 0.55
CA PHE A 65 -2.66 11.77 0.67
C PHE A 65 -2.86 12.19 2.12
N ASN A 66 -1.94 11.84 2.98
CA ASN A 66 -1.95 12.21 4.37
C ASN A 66 -1.01 13.40 4.64
N ARG A 67 -1.25 14.10 5.72
CA ARG A 67 -0.37 15.17 6.21
C ARG A 67 0.01 14.93 7.66
N SER A 68 1.28 15.08 7.95
CA SER A 68 1.70 15.24 9.34
C SER A 68 1.26 16.60 9.86
N ASN A 69 0.65 16.64 11.05
CA ASN A 69 0.29 17.92 11.69
C ASN A 69 1.56 18.59 12.25
N PRO A 70 2.02 19.74 11.71
CA PRO A 70 3.27 20.36 12.13
C PRO A 70 3.20 21.01 13.53
N LYS A 71 2.07 20.95 14.23
CA LYS A 71 1.86 21.65 15.52
C LYS A 71 2.23 20.85 16.76
N VAL A 72 2.82 19.66 16.63
CA VAL A 72 3.35 18.97 17.81
C VAL A 72 4.63 19.67 18.23
N LYS A 73 4.54 20.49 19.28
CA LYS A 73 5.69 21.04 19.96
C LYS A 73 6.52 19.88 20.51
N ASP A 74 7.83 19.96 20.31
CA ASP A 74 8.78 19.10 21.05
C ASP A 74 8.56 19.36 22.55
N ASN A 75 7.90 18.43 23.23
CA ASN A 75 7.55 18.54 24.66
C ASN A 75 8.70 18.09 25.56
N ARG A 76 9.93 18.12 25.08
CA ARG A 76 11.09 17.92 25.95
C ARG A 76 11.21 19.12 26.90
N LYS A 77 11.19 18.83 28.19
CA LYS A 77 11.53 19.81 29.22
C LYS A 77 13.01 20.18 29.09
N PRO A 78 13.43 21.37 29.58
CA PRO A 78 14.84 21.79 29.55
C PRO A 78 15.81 20.82 30.27
N ASP A 79 15.30 19.97 31.16
CA ASP A 79 16.04 18.93 31.88
C ASP A 79 16.17 17.60 31.09
N GLY A 80 15.67 17.54 29.87
CA GLY A 80 15.68 16.35 29.02
C GLY A 80 14.58 15.34 29.33
N SER A 81 13.75 15.55 30.37
CA SER A 81 12.62 14.69 30.67
C SER A 81 11.47 14.90 29.69
N ILE A 82 10.72 13.82 29.40
CA ILE A 82 9.55 13.86 28.53
C ILE A 82 8.37 14.33 29.36
N ALA A 83 7.71 15.43 28.99
CA ALA A 83 6.44 15.82 29.60
C ALA A 83 5.38 14.74 29.34
N GLU A 84 4.54 14.49 30.33
CA GLU A 84 3.49 13.48 30.26
C GLU A 84 2.69 13.56 28.95
N LYS A 85 2.57 12.40 28.29
CA LYS A 85 1.89 12.14 27.00
C LYS A 85 2.54 12.83 25.78
N ARG A 86 3.27 12.04 25.01
CA ARG A 86 3.52 12.38 23.61
C ARG A 86 2.17 12.42 22.89
N GLU A 87 1.69 13.60 22.54
CA GLU A 87 0.66 13.71 21.51
C GLU A 87 1.32 13.35 20.17
N TYR A 88 1.14 12.11 19.74
CA TYR A 88 1.54 11.67 18.41
C TYR A 88 0.79 12.53 17.37
N GLN A 89 1.48 12.86 16.29
CA GLN A 89 0.86 13.61 15.21
C GLN A 89 -0.29 12.79 14.64
N LYS A 90 -1.50 13.31 14.71
CA LYS A 90 -2.63 12.73 14.02
C LYS A 90 -2.47 13.03 12.55
N LEU A 91 -2.27 12.01 11.71
CA LEU A 91 -2.35 12.16 10.27
C LEU A 91 -3.79 12.51 9.89
N THR A 92 -3.95 13.48 9.03
CA THR A 92 -5.24 13.84 8.46
C THR A 92 -5.09 14.03 6.96
N ASP A 93 -6.07 13.59 6.19
CA ASP A 93 -6.19 13.87 4.77
C ASP A 93 -6.95 15.19 4.48
N GLY A 94 -7.50 15.80 5.51
CA GLY A 94 -8.21 17.08 5.38
C GLY A 94 -7.33 18.21 4.82
N LYS A 95 -7.80 18.89 3.75
CA LYS A 95 -7.09 19.99 3.05
C LYS A 95 -5.77 19.56 2.37
N HIS A 96 -5.62 18.29 2.02
CA HIS A 96 -4.50 17.90 1.15
C HIS A 96 -4.81 18.39 -0.28
N PRO A 97 -3.88 19.10 -0.99
CA PRO A 97 -4.18 19.67 -2.30
C PRO A 97 -4.68 18.68 -3.34
N LEU A 98 -4.17 17.43 -3.31
CA LEU A 98 -4.61 16.39 -4.24
C LEU A 98 -6.00 15.83 -3.88
N ILE A 99 -6.37 15.79 -2.60
CA ILE A 99 -7.75 15.45 -2.21
C ILE A 99 -8.72 16.55 -2.66
N GLU A 100 -8.36 17.82 -2.47
CA GLU A 100 -9.17 18.95 -2.95
C GLU A 100 -9.34 18.91 -4.48
N LEU A 101 -8.27 18.56 -5.22
CA LEU A 101 -8.34 18.35 -6.67
C LEU A 101 -9.26 17.18 -7.03
N MET A 102 -9.11 16.03 -6.35
CA MET A 102 -9.98 14.88 -6.57
C MET A 102 -11.45 15.20 -6.28
N ASP A 103 -11.73 15.96 -5.21
CA ASP A 103 -13.10 16.38 -4.87
C ASP A 103 -13.71 17.33 -5.91
N GLN A 104 -12.88 18.11 -6.61
CA GLN A 104 -13.35 18.99 -7.71
C GLN A 104 -13.63 18.20 -8.98
N VAL A 105 -12.80 17.21 -9.33
CA VAL A 105 -12.91 16.45 -10.58
C VAL A 105 -13.92 15.31 -10.45
N ASP A 106 -13.86 14.57 -9.34
CA ASP A 106 -14.72 13.42 -9.04
C ASP A 106 -15.20 13.46 -7.57
N PRO A 107 -16.23 14.25 -7.26
CA PRO A 107 -16.66 14.47 -5.87
C PRO A 107 -17.21 13.24 -5.17
N ASN A 108 -17.72 12.25 -5.90
CA ASN A 108 -18.35 11.08 -5.34
C ASN A 108 -17.49 9.82 -5.43
N GLY A 109 -16.76 9.65 -6.53
CA GLY A 109 -16.14 8.38 -6.87
C GLY A 109 -17.17 7.27 -7.15
N GLN A 110 -16.68 6.04 -7.21
CA GLN A 110 -17.54 4.85 -7.30
C GLN A 110 -17.79 4.28 -5.89
N TYR A 111 -19.05 4.13 -5.52
CA TYR A 111 -19.47 3.44 -4.30
C TYR A 111 -19.83 2.00 -4.65
N ILE A 112 -19.06 1.05 -4.11
CA ILE A 112 -19.17 -0.39 -4.36
C ILE A 112 -19.63 -1.06 -3.07
N THR A 113 -20.81 -1.67 -3.08
CA THR A 113 -21.33 -2.44 -1.95
C THR A 113 -21.19 -3.93 -2.22
N ILE A 114 -20.78 -4.68 -1.22
CA ILE A 114 -20.63 -6.13 -1.31
C ILE A 114 -21.44 -6.79 -0.21
N GLU A 115 -22.35 -7.67 -0.59
CA GLU A 115 -23.25 -8.39 0.32
C GLU A 115 -23.14 -9.90 0.11
N GLY A 116 -23.11 -10.66 1.21
CA GLY A 116 -23.01 -12.10 1.19
C GLY A 116 -21.62 -12.60 0.75
N LYS A 117 -21.57 -13.84 0.30
CA LYS A 117 -20.34 -14.46 -0.20
C LYS A 117 -20.30 -14.38 -1.72
N LEU A 118 -19.26 -13.75 -2.26
CA LEU A 118 -19.05 -13.75 -3.71
C LEU A 118 -18.58 -15.13 -4.17
N ASP A 119 -19.10 -15.58 -5.30
CA ASP A 119 -18.76 -16.82 -5.98
C ASP A 119 -17.47 -16.71 -6.82
N GLN A 120 -17.12 -15.50 -7.21
CA GLN A 120 -15.90 -15.15 -7.96
C GLN A 120 -15.38 -13.78 -7.54
N PRO A 121 -14.10 -13.46 -7.77
CA PRO A 121 -13.56 -12.14 -7.51
C PRO A 121 -14.26 -11.05 -8.33
N LEU A 122 -14.41 -9.85 -7.74
CA LEU A 122 -14.71 -8.64 -8.50
C LEU A 122 -13.40 -8.11 -9.10
N ILE A 123 -13.27 -8.13 -10.42
CA ILE A 123 -12.07 -7.67 -11.13
C ILE A 123 -12.33 -6.29 -11.72
N LEU A 124 -11.52 -5.31 -11.34
CA LEU A 124 -11.56 -3.91 -11.72
C LEU A 124 -10.31 -3.58 -12.54
N ASN A 125 -10.46 -3.51 -13.86
CA ASN A 125 -9.35 -3.21 -14.77
C ASN A 125 -9.26 -1.70 -15.04
N TYR A 126 -8.07 -1.14 -14.93
CA TYR A 126 -7.77 0.26 -15.23
C TYR A 126 -6.61 0.32 -16.21
N ASP A 127 -6.94 0.66 -17.46
CA ASP A 127 -5.94 0.94 -18.50
C ASP A 127 -5.76 2.46 -18.62
N PHE A 128 -4.67 2.96 -18.07
CA PHE A 128 -4.35 4.38 -18.01
C PHE A 128 -3.63 4.84 -19.27
N GLN A 129 -4.34 5.47 -20.20
CA GLN A 129 -3.80 6.04 -21.43
C GLN A 129 -3.58 7.55 -21.34
N ASN A 130 -4.20 8.21 -20.36
CA ASN A 130 -4.10 9.64 -20.10
C ASN A 130 -4.04 9.89 -18.60
N SER A 131 -3.53 11.06 -18.21
CA SER A 131 -3.56 11.48 -16.81
C SER A 131 -4.97 11.41 -16.24
N SER A 132 -5.15 10.64 -15.17
CA SER A 132 -6.48 10.26 -14.70
C SER A 132 -6.58 10.24 -13.19
N ILE A 133 -7.80 10.49 -12.72
CA ILE A 133 -8.23 10.29 -11.34
C ILE A 133 -9.20 9.12 -11.29
N SER A 134 -8.99 8.23 -10.33
CA SER A 134 -9.90 7.13 -10.02
C SER A 134 -10.16 7.08 -8.52
N ARG A 135 -11.43 7.07 -8.13
CA ARG A 135 -11.82 7.01 -6.71
C ARG A 135 -12.89 5.95 -6.50
N GLN A 136 -12.70 5.13 -5.49
CA GLN A 136 -13.70 4.15 -5.10
C GLN A 136 -13.75 3.97 -3.59
N LEU A 137 -14.98 3.76 -3.12
CA LEU A 137 -15.27 3.33 -1.76
C LEU A 137 -15.91 1.94 -1.80
N ILE A 138 -15.24 0.96 -1.25
CA ILE A 138 -15.72 -0.41 -1.11
C ILE A 138 -16.33 -0.57 0.28
N HIS A 139 -17.57 -1.01 0.32
CA HIS A 139 -18.30 -1.30 1.55
C HIS A 139 -18.62 -2.79 1.64
N ALA A 140 -17.81 -3.52 2.37
CA ALA A 140 -18.05 -4.93 2.70
C ALA A 140 -19.03 -5.02 3.85
N LYS A 141 -20.26 -5.42 3.56
CA LYS A 141 -21.35 -5.55 4.53
C LYS A 141 -21.07 -6.63 5.55
N ALA A 142 -21.74 -6.53 6.72
CA ALA A 142 -21.58 -7.47 7.81
C ALA A 142 -21.70 -8.92 7.36
N GLY A 143 -20.72 -9.76 7.74
CA GLY A 143 -20.66 -11.17 7.38
C GLY A 143 -20.36 -11.47 5.90
N SER A 144 -20.10 -10.47 5.05
CA SER A 144 -19.74 -10.70 3.65
C SER A 144 -18.36 -11.36 3.50
N GLN A 145 -18.17 -12.10 2.40
CA GLN A 145 -16.88 -12.71 2.02
C GLN A 145 -16.57 -12.39 0.56
N SER A 146 -15.45 -11.75 0.30
CA SER A 146 -15.15 -11.27 -1.04
C SER A 146 -13.65 -11.12 -1.33
N THR A 147 -13.33 -11.16 -2.62
CA THR A 147 -12.06 -10.70 -3.17
C THR A 147 -12.33 -9.62 -4.21
N VAL A 148 -11.60 -8.53 -4.15
CA VAL A 148 -11.61 -7.44 -5.13
C VAL A 148 -10.20 -7.29 -5.68
N ILE A 149 -10.07 -7.43 -7.00
CA ILE A 149 -8.79 -7.36 -7.71
C ILE A 149 -8.76 -6.10 -8.56
N PHE A 150 -7.77 -5.26 -8.32
CA PHE A 150 -7.45 -4.08 -9.12
C PHE A 150 -6.26 -4.40 -10.02
N ILE A 151 -6.40 -4.14 -11.32
CA ILE A 151 -5.34 -4.33 -12.31
C ILE A 151 -5.07 -2.99 -12.97
N TYR A 152 -3.84 -2.50 -12.86
CA TYR A 152 -3.39 -1.24 -13.42
C TYR A 152 -2.44 -1.50 -14.58
N THR A 153 -2.81 -1.01 -15.75
CA THR A 153 -2.01 -1.08 -16.99
C THR A 153 -2.01 0.28 -17.70
N GLY A 154 -1.27 0.38 -18.78
CA GLY A 154 -1.13 1.61 -19.57
C GLY A 154 0.10 2.42 -19.18
N ASP A 155 0.32 3.54 -19.87
CA ASP A 155 1.51 4.38 -19.73
C ASP A 155 1.13 5.88 -19.78
N ALA A 156 0.23 6.27 -18.87
CA ALA A 156 -0.17 7.67 -18.70
C ALA A 156 0.92 8.48 -17.99
N ASP A 157 0.99 9.79 -18.22
CA ASP A 157 1.92 10.65 -17.48
C ASP A 157 1.68 10.59 -15.96
N THR A 158 0.39 10.61 -15.54
CA THR A 158 0.06 10.61 -14.10
C THR A 158 -1.24 9.85 -13.81
N SER A 159 -1.21 9.00 -12.80
CA SER A 159 -2.38 8.31 -12.25
C SER A 159 -2.55 8.66 -10.77
N LEU A 160 -3.70 9.26 -10.42
CA LEU A 160 -4.11 9.46 -9.03
C LEU A 160 -5.20 8.45 -8.69
N PHE A 161 -4.90 7.51 -7.82
CA PHE A 161 -5.78 6.41 -7.48
C PHE A 161 -6.12 6.41 -5.99
N GLN A 162 -7.40 6.39 -5.63
CA GLN A 162 -7.83 6.34 -4.24
C GLN A 162 -8.80 5.19 -4.00
N THR A 163 -8.46 4.30 -3.07
CA THR A 163 -9.31 3.21 -2.60
C THR A 163 -9.62 3.38 -1.13
N LYS A 164 -10.87 3.47 -0.78
CA LYS A 164 -11.34 3.43 0.61
C LYS A 164 -12.10 2.13 0.83
N VAL A 165 -11.85 1.46 1.96
CA VAL A 165 -12.50 0.18 2.30
C VAL A 165 -13.09 0.29 3.70
N TYR A 166 -14.39 0.05 3.80
CA TYR A 166 -15.07 -0.17 5.07
C TYR A 166 -15.49 -1.63 5.19
N ALA A 167 -14.95 -2.32 6.16
CA ALA A 167 -15.25 -3.71 6.47
C ALA A 167 -16.11 -3.79 7.74
N GLU A 168 -17.41 -4.00 7.56
CA GLU A 168 -18.35 -4.16 8.68
C GLU A 168 -18.07 -5.45 9.47
N ALA A 169 -18.71 -5.57 10.63
CA ALA A 169 -18.48 -6.67 11.57
C ALA A 169 -18.59 -8.06 10.93
N ASN A 170 -17.66 -8.96 11.26
CA ASN A 170 -17.56 -10.32 10.75
C ASN A 170 -17.41 -10.44 9.23
N SER A 171 -17.14 -9.35 8.51
CA SER A 171 -16.83 -9.42 7.09
C SER A 171 -15.42 -9.97 6.86
N SER A 172 -15.19 -10.55 5.67
CA SER A 172 -13.87 -10.99 5.22
C SER A 172 -13.65 -10.47 3.80
N ILE A 173 -12.69 -9.57 3.62
CA ILE A 173 -12.37 -8.99 2.32
C ILE A 173 -10.89 -9.11 2.01
N ASN A 174 -10.59 -9.59 0.80
CA ASN A 174 -9.25 -9.57 0.24
C ASN A 174 -9.18 -8.50 -0.87
N ILE A 175 -8.33 -7.51 -0.68
CA ILE A 175 -8.01 -6.48 -1.67
C ILE A 175 -6.69 -6.86 -2.34
N VAL A 176 -6.73 -7.09 -3.64
CA VAL A 176 -5.56 -7.38 -4.45
C VAL A 176 -5.32 -6.23 -5.40
N LYS A 177 -4.11 -5.67 -5.40
CA LYS A 177 -3.67 -4.64 -6.35
C LYS A 177 -2.49 -5.14 -7.16
N VAL A 178 -2.61 -5.09 -8.47
CA VAL A 178 -1.58 -5.53 -9.42
C VAL A 178 -1.22 -4.36 -10.33
N GLN A 179 -0.05 -3.80 -10.12
CA GLN A 179 0.45 -2.63 -10.83
C GLN A 179 1.47 -3.06 -11.89
N LEU A 180 1.07 -2.88 -13.15
CA LEU A 180 1.82 -3.23 -14.36
C LEU A 180 1.88 -2.02 -15.33
N LEU A 181 2.13 -0.84 -14.77
CA LEU A 181 2.17 0.42 -15.54
C LEU A 181 3.43 0.52 -16.40
N GLY A 182 3.35 1.33 -17.43
CA GLY A 182 4.49 1.65 -18.27
C GLY A 182 5.54 2.50 -17.56
N ASN A 183 6.75 2.52 -18.12
CA ASN A 183 7.94 3.09 -17.49
C ASN A 183 7.99 4.64 -17.47
N SER A 184 6.97 5.34 -17.97
CA SER A 184 6.87 6.82 -17.91
C SER A 184 5.90 7.32 -16.83
N THR A 185 5.12 6.44 -16.22
CA THR A 185 4.02 6.81 -15.34
C THR A 185 4.48 7.23 -13.94
N LEU A 186 4.00 8.41 -13.49
CA LEU A 186 3.90 8.77 -12.08
C LEU A 186 2.56 8.26 -11.53
N GLN A 187 2.58 7.35 -10.57
CA GLN A 187 1.37 6.89 -9.90
C GLN A 187 1.37 7.26 -8.41
N LEU A 188 0.24 7.77 -7.94
CA LEU A 188 -0.07 7.88 -6.52
C LEU A 188 -1.23 6.94 -6.20
N ASP A 189 -0.94 5.85 -5.51
CA ASP A 189 -1.93 4.86 -5.10
C ASP A 189 -2.21 5.00 -3.60
N ASP A 190 -3.40 5.50 -3.28
CA ASP A 190 -3.87 5.77 -1.94
C ASP A 190 -4.86 4.71 -1.48
N THR A 191 -4.54 3.99 -0.40
CA THR A 191 -5.43 3.00 0.19
C THR A 191 -5.73 3.32 1.65
N GLY A 192 -7.01 3.38 1.98
CA GLY A 192 -7.49 3.49 3.36
C GLY A 192 -8.41 2.33 3.71
N ILE A 193 -8.24 1.71 4.87
CA ILE A 193 -9.07 0.59 5.35
C ILE A 193 -9.54 0.89 6.77
N THR A 194 -10.80 0.65 7.05
CA THR A 194 -11.36 0.71 8.42
C THR A 194 -12.19 -0.55 8.68
N THR A 195 -11.96 -1.17 9.83
CA THR A 195 -12.57 -2.45 10.19
C THR A 195 -13.39 -2.35 11.46
N ASP A 196 -14.53 -3.05 11.48
CA ASP A 196 -15.36 -3.27 12.68
C ASP A 196 -15.01 -4.61 13.36
N ASP A 197 -15.81 -4.99 14.38
CA ASP A 197 -15.60 -6.17 15.21
C ASP A 197 -15.45 -7.45 14.39
N SER A 198 -14.38 -8.21 14.66
CA SER A 198 -14.08 -9.49 14.02
C SER A 198 -13.99 -9.44 12.49
N ALA A 199 -13.91 -8.26 11.88
CA ALA A 199 -13.67 -8.13 10.46
C ALA A 199 -12.25 -8.57 10.11
N LYS A 200 -12.09 -9.26 8.96
CA LYS A 200 -10.81 -9.73 8.46
C LYS A 200 -10.53 -9.08 7.12
N THR A 201 -9.42 -8.39 7.05
CA THR A 201 -8.98 -7.76 5.81
C THR A 201 -7.61 -8.29 5.41
N GLN A 202 -7.48 -8.65 4.14
CA GLN A 202 -6.21 -9.01 3.54
C GLN A 202 -5.90 -8.01 2.42
N PHE A 203 -4.66 -7.63 2.31
CA PHE A 203 -4.14 -6.74 1.27
C PHE A 203 -2.99 -7.41 0.55
N THR A 204 -3.13 -7.64 -0.75
CA THR A 204 -2.07 -8.17 -1.60
C THR A 204 -1.69 -7.09 -2.60
N LEU A 205 -0.41 -6.74 -2.66
CA LEU A 205 0.09 -5.72 -3.56
C LEU A 205 1.26 -6.26 -4.37
N ILE A 206 1.19 -6.13 -5.70
CA ILE A 206 2.28 -6.44 -6.62
C ILE A 206 2.59 -5.17 -7.41
N GLU A 207 3.83 -4.66 -7.29
CA GLU A 207 4.30 -3.45 -7.94
C GLU A 207 5.51 -3.74 -8.82
N LEU A 208 5.32 -3.67 -10.14
CA LEU A 208 6.32 -4.08 -11.12
C LEU A 208 6.67 -2.99 -12.14
N GLY A 209 5.81 -2.00 -12.35
CA GLY A 209 5.99 -0.96 -13.37
C GLY A 209 6.02 0.46 -12.80
N GLY A 210 5.89 1.44 -13.71
CA GLY A 210 5.91 2.87 -13.38
C GLY A 210 7.30 3.45 -13.23
N GLN A 211 7.42 4.76 -13.46
CA GLN A 211 8.69 5.49 -13.28
C GLN A 211 8.84 5.97 -11.83
N HIS A 212 7.76 6.48 -11.26
CA HIS A 212 7.71 6.99 -9.89
C HIS A 212 6.38 6.57 -9.27
N ILE A 213 6.45 5.76 -8.24
CA ILE A 213 5.29 5.21 -7.56
C ILE A 213 5.31 5.63 -6.09
N ASP A 214 4.23 6.30 -5.67
CA ASP A 214 3.91 6.55 -4.27
C ASP A 214 2.72 5.69 -3.86
N SER A 215 2.97 4.68 -3.04
CA SER A 215 1.97 3.72 -2.57
C SER A 215 1.77 3.88 -1.07
N GLY A 216 0.59 4.31 -0.66
CA GLY A 216 0.26 4.54 0.75
C GLY A 216 -0.90 3.70 1.24
N LEU A 217 -0.72 3.09 2.39
CA LEU A 217 -1.71 2.27 3.07
C LEU A 217 -1.95 2.78 4.50
N HIS A 218 -3.21 3.05 4.82
CA HIS A 218 -3.64 3.45 6.17
C HIS A 218 -4.76 2.52 6.65
N VAL A 219 -4.48 1.76 7.69
CA VAL A 219 -5.43 0.79 8.24
C VAL A 219 -5.81 1.17 9.66
N ASN A 220 -7.11 1.23 9.94
CA ASN A 220 -7.66 1.40 11.28
C ASN A 220 -8.34 0.11 11.73
N LEU A 221 -7.72 -0.61 12.65
CA LEU A 221 -8.28 -1.77 13.32
C LEU A 221 -9.13 -1.29 14.51
N ASN A 222 -10.36 -0.80 14.21
CA ASN A 222 -11.25 -0.21 15.22
C ASN A 222 -11.98 -1.27 16.04
N GLY A 223 -12.41 -2.32 15.37
CA GLY A 223 -13.23 -3.36 16.00
C GLY A 223 -12.39 -4.32 16.86
N ARG A 224 -13.03 -4.86 17.89
CA ARG A 224 -12.45 -5.93 18.69
C ARG A 224 -12.20 -7.16 17.82
N GLU A 225 -11.03 -7.78 18.01
CA GLU A 225 -10.62 -9.00 17.29
C GLU A 225 -10.57 -8.82 15.75
N SER A 226 -10.54 -7.59 15.25
CA SER A 226 -10.34 -7.34 13.83
C SER A 226 -8.91 -7.68 13.42
N GLN A 227 -8.75 -8.11 12.16
CA GLN A 227 -7.48 -8.63 11.63
C GLN A 227 -7.12 -7.97 10.30
N PHE A 228 -5.84 -7.68 10.13
CA PHE A 228 -5.29 -7.20 8.88
C PHE A 228 -4.01 -7.96 8.55
N ASN A 229 -3.92 -8.49 7.32
CA ASN A 229 -2.70 -9.08 6.79
C ASN A 229 -2.34 -8.41 5.47
N ALA A 230 -1.06 -8.09 5.27
CA ALA A 230 -0.55 -7.58 4.01
C ALA A 230 0.55 -8.48 3.46
N ASN A 231 0.46 -8.79 2.15
CA ASN A 231 1.52 -9.43 1.38
C ASN A 231 1.89 -8.52 0.21
N VAL A 232 3.09 -8.01 0.21
CA VAL A 232 3.58 -7.08 -0.80
C VAL A 232 4.76 -7.67 -1.54
N ALA A 233 4.74 -7.62 -2.87
CA ALA A 233 5.90 -7.95 -3.69
C ALA A 233 6.20 -6.83 -4.68
N TYR A 234 7.50 -6.55 -4.90
CA TYR A 234 7.93 -5.57 -5.89
C TYR A 234 9.23 -5.99 -6.58
N ILE A 235 9.39 -5.51 -7.83
CA ILE A 235 10.68 -5.42 -8.50
C ILE A 235 10.87 -3.97 -8.91
N CYS A 236 11.90 -3.33 -8.37
CA CYS A 236 12.24 -1.95 -8.67
C CYS A 236 13.59 -1.93 -9.41
N LYS A 237 13.58 -1.46 -10.66
CA LYS A 237 14.72 -1.57 -11.58
C LYS A 237 14.97 -0.28 -12.35
N ASP A 238 16.03 -0.27 -13.16
CA ASP A 238 16.42 0.88 -14.00
C ASP A 238 16.67 2.14 -13.16
N LYS A 239 15.84 3.16 -13.33
CA LYS A 239 15.82 4.41 -12.56
C LYS A 239 14.49 4.64 -11.88
N GLN A 240 13.74 3.56 -11.63
CA GLN A 240 12.45 3.64 -10.95
C GLN A 240 12.62 4.15 -9.51
N TYR A 241 11.61 4.89 -9.08
CA TYR A 241 11.48 5.33 -7.70
C TYR A 241 10.19 4.76 -7.11
N LEU A 242 10.33 3.94 -6.07
CA LEU A 242 9.21 3.32 -5.36
C LEU A 242 9.21 3.77 -3.91
N ASP A 243 8.18 4.49 -3.51
CA ASP A 243 7.96 4.95 -2.14
C ASP A 243 6.70 4.31 -1.56
N MET A 244 6.87 3.45 -0.57
CA MET A 244 5.77 2.78 0.13
C MET A 244 5.67 3.28 1.57
N ASN A 245 4.44 3.63 2.01
CA ASN A 245 4.17 4.04 3.38
C ASN A 245 2.95 3.31 3.95
N HIS A 246 3.19 2.28 4.73
CA HIS A 246 2.16 1.42 5.31
C HIS A 246 2.02 1.69 6.79
N ILE A 247 0.81 2.07 7.21
CA ILE A 247 0.53 2.44 8.60
C ILE A 247 -0.68 1.65 9.10
N VAL A 248 -0.52 0.92 10.20
CA VAL A 248 -1.61 0.19 10.86
C VAL A 248 -1.82 0.71 12.26
N TYR A 249 -3.01 1.19 12.54
CA TYR A 249 -3.44 1.63 13.86
C TYR A 249 -4.27 0.55 14.55
N HIS A 250 -3.85 0.15 15.74
CA HIS A 250 -4.57 -0.74 16.62
C HIS A 250 -5.39 0.08 17.61
N TYR A 251 -6.72 0.17 17.42
CA TYR A 251 -7.65 0.81 18.35
C TYR A 251 -8.45 -0.22 19.16
N GLY A 252 -8.88 -1.30 18.50
CA GLY A 252 -9.66 -2.37 19.12
C GLY A 252 -8.80 -3.29 19.98
N LYS A 253 -9.47 -4.01 20.92
CA LYS A 253 -8.81 -5.04 21.74
C LYS A 253 -8.58 -6.30 20.92
N LYS A 254 -7.46 -7.00 21.18
CA LYS A 254 -7.10 -8.27 20.54
C LYS A 254 -7.03 -8.18 19.00
N THR A 255 -6.72 -7.03 18.48
CA THR A 255 -6.51 -6.84 17.04
C THR A 255 -5.20 -7.50 16.60
N VAL A 256 -5.17 -8.02 15.38
CA VAL A 256 -4.00 -8.68 14.82
C VAL A 256 -3.60 -8.04 13.51
N CYS A 257 -2.30 -7.80 13.34
CA CYS A 257 -1.71 -7.33 12.10
C CYS A 257 -0.47 -8.15 11.75
N ASP A 258 -0.36 -8.58 10.49
CA ASP A 258 0.86 -9.15 9.93
C ASP A 258 1.13 -8.55 8.55
N MET A 259 2.26 -7.83 8.42
CA MET A 259 2.69 -7.22 7.16
C MET A 259 3.98 -7.88 6.68
N GLN A 260 3.95 -8.45 5.47
CA GLN A 260 5.07 -9.09 4.82
C GLN A 260 5.39 -8.34 3.53
N VAL A 261 6.58 -7.77 3.42
CA VAL A 261 7.03 -7.01 2.27
C VAL A 261 8.28 -7.63 1.68
N HIS A 262 8.18 -8.15 0.46
CA HIS A 262 9.26 -8.87 -0.20
C HIS A 262 9.59 -8.20 -1.53
N GLY A 263 10.85 -7.94 -1.79
CA GLY A 263 11.17 -7.35 -3.07
C GLY A 263 12.61 -7.46 -3.51
N THR A 264 12.81 -7.00 -4.73
CA THR A 264 14.12 -6.93 -5.37
C THR A 264 14.35 -5.54 -5.90
N ILE A 265 15.57 -5.03 -5.71
CA ILE A 265 16.01 -3.76 -6.25
C ILE A 265 17.30 -3.95 -7.04
N LYS A 266 17.32 -3.42 -8.26
CA LYS A 266 18.48 -3.51 -9.16
C LYS A 266 18.76 -2.19 -9.90
N ASP A 267 19.86 -2.10 -10.58
CA ASP A 267 20.33 -0.97 -11.40
C ASP A 267 20.47 0.32 -10.56
N ASP A 268 20.00 1.45 -11.04
CA ASP A 268 20.04 2.75 -10.35
C ASP A 268 18.71 3.07 -9.63
N ALA A 269 17.89 2.05 -9.36
CA ALA A 269 16.60 2.23 -8.75
C ALA A 269 16.67 2.68 -7.29
N THR A 270 15.65 3.39 -6.85
CA THR A 270 15.48 3.83 -5.46
C THR A 270 14.20 3.25 -4.87
N LYS A 271 14.30 2.61 -3.72
CA LYS A 271 13.14 2.19 -2.94
C LYS A 271 13.18 2.82 -1.55
N VAL A 272 12.04 3.33 -1.12
CA VAL A 272 11.80 3.81 0.24
C VAL A 272 10.61 3.03 0.82
N TYR A 273 10.79 2.38 1.94
CA TYR A 273 9.71 1.72 2.67
C TYR A 273 9.60 2.29 4.07
N ARG A 274 8.38 2.62 4.47
CA ARG A 274 8.03 3.05 5.83
C ARG A 274 6.92 2.16 6.35
N GLY A 275 7.26 1.27 7.28
CA GLY A 275 6.31 0.39 7.97
C GLY A 275 6.02 0.94 9.37
N THR A 276 4.76 1.20 9.70
CA THR A 276 4.38 1.73 11.01
C THR A 276 3.31 0.86 11.65
N LEU A 277 3.58 0.38 12.86
CA LEU A 277 2.59 -0.18 13.78
C LEU A 277 2.34 0.82 14.89
N ASP A 278 1.08 1.21 15.10
CA ASP A 278 0.71 2.20 16.11
C ASP A 278 -0.36 1.64 17.05
N PHE A 279 0.05 1.29 18.27
CA PHE A 279 -0.79 0.72 19.30
C PHE A 279 -1.37 1.82 20.19
N LYS A 280 -2.66 2.10 20.01
CA LYS A 280 -3.35 3.15 20.75
C LYS A 280 -3.82 2.68 22.13
N ASN A 281 -3.89 3.62 23.07
CA ASN A 281 -4.40 3.33 24.40
C ASN A 281 -5.76 2.62 24.35
N GLY A 282 -5.88 1.48 25.03
CA GLY A 282 -7.09 0.64 25.05
C GLY A 282 -7.06 -0.58 24.11
N CYS A 283 -6.06 -0.73 23.22
CA CYS A 283 -5.95 -1.87 22.31
C CYS A 283 -5.36 -3.15 22.97
N ARG A 284 -5.72 -3.41 24.20
CA ARG A 284 -5.17 -4.52 25.00
C ARG A 284 -5.14 -5.85 24.26
N SER A 285 -4.07 -6.61 24.46
CA SER A 285 -3.79 -7.90 23.83
C SER A 285 -3.73 -7.81 22.30
N ALA A 286 -3.43 -6.63 21.75
CA ALA A 286 -3.16 -6.47 20.32
C ALA A 286 -1.80 -7.10 19.97
N ASN A 287 -1.72 -7.64 18.74
CA ASN A 287 -0.51 -8.22 18.18
C ASN A 287 -0.26 -7.65 16.80
N GLY A 288 0.93 -7.09 16.58
CA GLY A 288 1.34 -6.53 15.29
C GLY A 288 2.75 -6.99 14.93
N ASN A 289 2.89 -7.49 13.71
CA ASN A 289 4.16 -7.91 13.13
C ASN A 289 4.36 -7.21 11.80
N GLU A 290 5.58 -6.76 11.53
CA GLU A 290 6.00 -6.19 10.26
C GLU A 290 7.36 -6.76 9.89
N PHE A 291 7.46 -7.35 8.69
CA PHE A 291 8.69 -7.92 8.18
C PHE A 291 8.96 -7.46 6.75
N GLU A 292 10.17 -6.97 6.52
CA GLU A 292 10.65 -6.57 5.20
C GLU A 292 11.84 -7.43 4.77
N GLU A 293 11.78 -7.97 3.54
CA GLU A 293 12.92 -8.62 2.90
C GLU A 293 13.24 -7.95 1.56
N THR A 294 14.44 -7.39 1.43
CA THR A 294 14.90 -6.76 0.19
C THR A 294 16.17 -7.44 -0.36
N LEU A 295 16.08 -7.97 -1.58
CA LEU A 295 17.22 -8.45 -2.35
C LEU A 295 17.85 -7.30 -3.15
N ILE A 296 19.11 -7.01 -2.91
CA ILE A 296 19.89 -6.00 -3.65
C ILE A 296 20.75 -6.70 -4.69
N LEU A 297 20.53 -6.38 -5.97
CA LEU A 297 21.26 -6.99 -7.09
C LEU A 297 22.35 -6.07 -7.68
N SER A 298 22.25 -4.75 -7.51
CA SER A 298 23.21 -3.79 -8.04
C SER A 298 23.83 -2.93 -6.94
N PRO A 299 25.09 -2.51 -7.06
CA PRO A 299 25.73 -1.67 -6.07
C PRO A 299 25.30 -0.20 -6.09
N THR A 300 24.63 0.23 -7.15
CA THR A 300 24.17 1.60 -7.38
C THR A 300 22.77 1.88 -6.84
N THR A 301 22.03 0.82 -6.45
CA THR A 301 20.68 0.95 -5.89
C THR A 301 20.66 1.75 -4.60
N MET A 302 19.57 2.48 -4.39
CA MET A 302 19.30 3.15 -3.11
C MET A 302 18.12 2.49 -2.39
N ASN A 303 18.41 1.75 -1.33
CA ASN A 303 17.39 1.16 -0.46
C ASN A 303 17.31 1.93 0.86
N LYS A 304 16.10 2.38 1.22
CA LYS A 304 15.80 3.02 2.50
C LYS A 304 14.64 2.30 3.17
N SER A 305 14.83 1.91 4.41
CA SER A 305 13.85 1.17 5.21
C SER A 305 13.69 1.83 6.57
N PHE A 306 12.45 2.13 6.95
CA PHE A 306 12.11 2.86 8.17
C PHE A 306 10.98 2.15 8.93
N PRO A 307 11.30 1.10 9.71
CA PRO A 307 10.32 0.48 10.59
C PRO A 307 10.04 1.39 11.79
N ILE A 308 8.76 1.57 12.14
CA ILE A 308 8.30 2.44 13.22
C ILE A 308 7.29 1.68 14.08
N ILE A 309 7.54 1.59 15.39
CA ILE A 309 6.55 1.15 16.36
C ILE A 309 6.24 2.30 17.31
N LEU A 310 4.96 2.69 17.35
CA LEU A 310 4.41 3.66 18.28
C LEU A 310 3.51 2.91 19.26
N CYS A 311 3.66 3.14 20.56
CA CYS A 311 2.98 2.36 21.59
C CYS A 311 2.49 3.22 22.74
N ASP A 312 1.16 3.23 22.94
CA ASP A 312 0.47 3.90 24.03
C ASP A 312 -0.23 2.90 24.97
N GLU A 313 0.01 1.58 24.83
CA GLU A 313 -0.61 0.50 25.61
C GLU A 313 0.45 -0.51 26.06
N ASP A 314 0.38 -0.98 27.30
CA ASP A 314 1.39 -1.87 27.86
C ASP A 314 1.15 -3.37 27.55
N ASP A 315 -0.12 -3.76 27.35
CA ASP A 315 -0.52 -5.15 27.07
C ASP A 315 -0.63 -5.40 25.57
N ILE A 316 0.52 -5.41 24.86
CA ILE A 316 0.59 -5.67 23.42
C ILE A 316 1.81 -6.53 23.06
N GLN A 317 1.79 -7.09 21.85
CA GLN A 317 2.96 -7.67 21.20
C GLN A 317 3.20 -6.91 19.89
N GLY A 318 4.37 -6.28 19.77
CA GLY A 318 4.77 -5.53 18.59
C GLY A 318 6.16 -5.97 18.14
N GLU A 319 6.27 -6.46 16.92
CA GLU A 319 7.52 -6.92 16.35
C GLU A 319 7.76 -6.28 14.98
N HIS A 320 9.02 -5.98 14.68
CA HIS A 320 9.45 -5.67 13.32
C HIS A 320 10.76 -6.38 13.01
N GLY A 321 10.92 -6.74 11.72
CA GLY A 321 12.13 -7.33 11.21
C GLY A 321 12.47 -6.79 9.82
N SER A 322 13.75 -6.63 9.53
CA SER A 322 14.19 -6.25 8.18
C SER A 322 15.41 -7.07 7.80
N THR A 323 15.34 -7.72 6.64
CA THR A 323 16.45 -8.42 6.03
C THR A 323 16.79 -7.76 4.69
N ILE A 324 17.95 -7.12 4.63
CA ILE A 324 18.44 -6.47 3.43
C ILE A 324 19.76 -7.12 3.04
N GLY A 325 19.82 -7.75 1.89
CA GLY A 325 20.98 -8.53 1.50
C GLY A 325 21.18 -8.68 0.00
N LYS A 326 22.35 -9.20 -0.34
CA LYS A 326 22.71 -9.62 -1.71
C LYS A 326 22.49 -11.11 -1.85
N LEU A 327 22.44 -11.59 -3.10
CA LEU A 327 22.49 -13.02 -3.38
C LEU A 327 23.77 -13.63 -2.79
N GLY A 328 23.60 -14.63 -1.92
CA GLY A 328 24.74 -15.27 -1.25
C GLY A 328 25.71 -15.91 -2.25
N SER A 329 27.01 -15.74 -2.01
CA SER A 329 28.06 -16.28 -2.87
C SER A 329 27.95 -17.80 -3.06
N ASP A 330 27.59 -18.52 -2.00
CA ASP A 330 27.48 -19.99 -2.02
C ASP A 330 26.29 -20.45 -2.86
N LEU A 331 25.14 -19.76 -2.77
CA LEU A 331 23.98 -20.04 -3.60
C LEU A 331 24.27 -19.72 -5.07
N LEU A 332 24.88 -18.57 -5.34
CA LEU A 332 25.28 -18.19 -6.69
C LEU A 332 26.26 -19.20 -7.28
N PHE A 333 27.29 -19.59 -6.52
CA PHE A 333 28.24 -20.62 -6.94
C PHE A 333 27.54 -21.95 -7.24
N TYR A 334 26.64 -22.40 -6.36
CA TYR A 334 25.85 -23.60 -6.58
C TYR A 334 25.04 -23.54 -7.88
N MET A 335 24.33 -22.43 -8.13
CA MET A 335 23.56 -22.24 -9.37
C MET A 335 24.48 -22.26 -10.61
N GLN A 336 25.66 -21.62 -10.54
CA GLN A 336 26.64 -21.62 -11.62
C GLN A 336 27.20 -23.03 -11.90
N THR A 337 27.40 -23.86 -10.88
CA THR A 337 27.82 -25.26 -11.09
C THR A 337 26.76 -26.11 -11.79
N ARG A 338 25.51 -25.64 -11.81
CA ARG A 338 24.37 -26.23 -12.54
C ARG A 338 24.14 -25.61 -13.92
N GLY A 339 25.05 -24.75 -14.37
CA GLY A 339 24.97 -24.10 -15.67
C GLY A 339 24.10 -22.85 -15.74
N ILE A 340 23.63 -22.33 -14.59
CA ILE A 340 22.84 -21.11 -14.51
C ILE A 340 23.82 -19.93 -14.36
N CYS A 341 23.88 -19.02 -15.34
CA CYS A 341 24.71 -17.81 -15.24
C CYS A 341 24.22 -16.86 -14.13
N LYS A 342 25.02 -15.89 -13.76
CA LYS A 342 24.70 -14.96 -12.66
C LYS A 342 23.41 -14.20 -12.93
N GLU A 343 23.23 -13.68 -14.12
CA GLU A 343 22.08 -12.90 -14.55
C GLU A 343 20.80 -13.73 -14.47
N ALA A 344 20.85 -14.99 -14.94
CA ALA A 344 19.72 -15.90 -14.83
C ALA A 344 19.40 -16.27 -13.37
N ALA A 345 20.41 -16.43 -12.51
CA ALA A 345 20.23 -16.67 -11.09
C ALA A 345 19.55 -15.47 -10.39
N GLU A 346 19.98 -14.26 -10.69
CA GLU A 346 19.38 -13.02 -10.17
C GLU A 346 17.94 -12.86 -10.62
N LYS A 347 17.63 -13.13 -11.90
CA LYS A 347 16.27 -13.14 -12.45
C LYS A 347 15.37 -14.16 -11.74
N ILE A 348 15.83 -15.41 -11.58
CA ILE A 348 15.07 -16.47 -10.89
C ILE A 348 14.75 -16.03 -9.46
N MET A 349 15.71 -15.47 -8.74
CA MET A 349 15.52 -15.06 -7.35
C MET A 349 14.60 -13.84 -7.21
N ALA A 350 14.62 -12.92 -8.17
CA ALA A 350 13.70 -11.79 -8.20
C ALA A 350 12.25 -12.25 -8.46
N ILE A 351 12.04 -13.10 -9.48
CA ILE A 351 10.73 -13.64 -9.84
C ILE A 351 10.16 -14.50 -8.72
N ALA A 352 10.97 -15.30 -8.05
CA ALA A 352 10.51 -16.17 -6.96
C ALA A 352 9.83 -15.42 -5.81
N ARG A 353 10.27 -14.17 -5.51
CA ARG A 353 9.63 -13.32 -4.50
C ARG A 353 8.25 -12.84 -4.93
N VAL A 354 8.13 -12.43 -6.19
CA VAL A 354 6.83 -12.05 -6.76
C VAL A 354 5.90 -13.26 -6.83
N GLN A 355 6.44 -14.41 -7.24
CA GLN A 355 5.68 -15.67 -7.34
C GLN A 355 5.06 -16.08 -6.01
N ALA A 356 5.82 -15.98 -4.91
CA ALA A 356 5.33 -16.35 -3.57
C ALA A 356 4.10 -15.52 -3.16
N VAL A 357 4.05 -14.24 -3.50
CA VAL A 357 2.89 -13.37 -3.24
C VAL A 357 1.79 -13.60 -4.29
N MET A 358 2.15 -13.75 -5.57
CA MET A 358 1.22 -14.02 -6.66
C MET A 358 0.41 -15.30 -6.42
N ASP A 359 1.01 -16.35 -5.83
CA ASP A 359 0.34 -17.61 -5.55
C ASP A 359 -0.82 -17.46 -4.55
N THR A 360 -0.86 -16.39 -3.78
CA THR A 360 -1.99 -16.06 -2.89
C THR A 360 -3.20 -15.45 -3.60
N ILE A 361 -3.06 -15.03 -4.86
CA ILE A 361 -4.15 -14.43 -5.66
C ILE A 361 -5.10 -15.52 -6.13
N PRO A 362 -6.41 -15.44 -5.83
CA PRO A 362 -7.36 -16.51 -6.19
C PRO A 362 -7.94 -16.35 -7.61
N ASP A 363 -7.14 -15.89 -8.58
CA ASP A 363 -7.55 -15.70 -9.97
C ASP A 363 -6.43 -16.03 -10.94
N GLU A 364 -6.63 -17.07 -11.75
CA GLU A 364 -5.61 -17.58 -12.66
C GLU A 364 -5.35 -16.66 -13.86
N GLU A 365 -6.37 -15.90 -14.33
CA GLU A 365 -6.16 -14.94 -15.42
C GLU A 365 -5.26 -13.79 -14.95
N THR A 366 -5.44 -13.30 -13.72
CA THR A 366 -4.58 -12.29 -13.10
C THR A 366 -3.14 -12.80 -12.96
N LYS A 367 -2.95 -14.05 -12.50
CA LYS A 367 -1.60 -14.67 -12.41
C LYS A 367 -0.93 -14.77 -13.78
N ALA A 368 -1.67 -15.22 -14.80
CA ALA A 368 -1.17 -15.32 -16.17
C ALA A 368 -0.75 -13.93 -16.73
N LEU A 369 -1.51 -12.88 -16.40
CA LEU A 369 -1.17 -11.50 -16.79
C LEU A 369 0.14 -11.05 -16.14
N ILE A 370 0.33 -11.30 -14.84
CA ILE A 370 1.57 -10.96 -14.13
C ILE A 370 2.76 -11.69 -14.74
N ASN A 371 2.62 -13.01 -15.00
CA ASN A 371 3.68 -13.79 -15.64
C ASN A 371 4.04 -13.24 -17.03
N SER A 372 3.02 -12.94 -17.86
CA SER A 372 3.25 -12.33 -19.18
C SER A 372 3.97 -10.97 -19.10
N TYR A 373 3.69 -10.18 -18.05
CA TYR A 373 4.38 -8.92 -17.82
C TYR A 373 5.86 -9.15 -17.43
N LEU A 374 6.12 -10.08 -16.51
CA LEU A 374 7.47 -10.44 -16.09
C LEU A 374 8.32 -10.98 -17.25
N ASP A 375 7.74 -11.84 -18.08
CA ASP A 375 8.44 -12.42 -19.24
C ASP A 375 8.86 -11.31 -20.23
N LYS A 376 7.96 -10.38 -20.56
CA LYS A 376 8.24 -9.29 -21.51
C LYS A 376 9.27 -8.29 -21.01
N ASN A 377 9.24 -7.95 -19.72
CA ASN A 377 10.08 -6.89 -19.15
C ASN A 377 11.43 -7.39 -18.61
N GLU A 378 11.68 -8.67 -18.70
CA GLU A 378 12.96 -9.26 -18.32
C GLU A 378 13.75 -9.80 -19.53
N GLU A 379 13.21 -9.67 -20.77
CA GLU A 379 13.90 -9.97 -22.02
C GLU A 379 14.62 -8.73 -22.60
N GLU A 380 14.28 -7.53 -22.17
CA GLU A 380 14.94 -6.26 -22.49
C GLU A 380 16.05 -5.94 -21.46
#